data_b55e969ae1acafef4ddf58aaa9acd8e5
#
_entry.id   b55e969ae1acafef4ddf58aaa9acd8e5
#
_cell.length_a   1.000
_cell.length_b   1.000
_cell.length_c   1.000
_cell.angle_alpha   90.00
_cell.angle_beta   90.00
_cell.angle_gamma   90.00
#
_symmetry.space_group_name_H-M   'P 1'
#
loop_
_entity.id
_entity.type
_entity.pdbx_description
1 polymer ?
#
loop_
_entity_poly.entity_id
_entity_poly.type
_entity_poly.pdbx_seq_one_letter_code
_entity_poly.pdbx_strand_id
1 'polypeptide(L)'
;AAAALPVWFLPAVLVLAAVAAAAAAWLFFRKRRRAGAKPAPLVGKLHEQGARDSQQDSFSVSPAELEATHGLLVAVADGMGGLSDGDRVSQTAVSAVMDSFICGGAADTPPEQTLLELLRCANSAVNRLLGYRRIGQCGSTMVLGLLKDGCFYFLSVGDSRICLYRDGALTQLNREHIYRRELELLAVNGEGSIAEAASHPRAAGLTSYLGMGQLKYIDQGDAPVRVLEGDRFVLMSDGVYNALSASELGSALELSAPEAAAAMDAAIKAHDWPGQDNYTAVVIQC
;
A
#
# COMPACT_ATOMS: atom_id res chain seq x y z
N ALA A 1 -72.74 -29.21 -3.17
CA ALA A 1 -71.87 -29.33 -4.33
C ALA A 1 -70.54 -28.59 -3.99
N ALA A 2 -69.46 -29.33 -3.83
CA ALA A 2 -68.14 -28.74 -3.68
C ALA A 2 -67.65 -28.21 -5.06
N ALA A 3 -67.42 -26.91 -5.18
CA ALA A 3 -66.91 -26.35 -6.41
C ALA A 3 -65.49 -26.86 -6.66
N ALA A 4 -65.26 -27.54 -7.78
CA ALA A 4 -63.94 -28.01 -8.19
C ALA A 4 -63.06 -26.78 -8.54
N LEU A 5 -61.86 -26.71 -7.95
CA LEU A 5 -60.90 -25.67 -8.24
C LEU A 5 -60.46 -25.76 -9.72
N PRO A 6 -60.31 -24.64 -10.42
CA PRO A 6 -59.89 -24.64 -11.82
C PRO A 6 -58.48 -25.20 -12.01
N VAL A 7 -58.24 -25.92 -13.10
CA VAL A 7 -56.99 -26.66 -13.40
C VAL A 7 -55.74 -25.79 -13.36
N TRP A 8 -55.86 -24.49 -13.62
CA TRP A 8 -54.77 -23.52 -13.58
C TRP A 8 -54.41 -23.04 -12.13
N PHE A 9 -55.27 -23.32 -11.13
CA PHE A 9 -55.06 -22.82 -9.76
C PHE A 9 -53.83 -23.40 -9.12
N LEU A 10 -53.59 -24.71 -9.24
CA LEU A 10 -52.43 -25.38 -8.64
C LEU A 10 -51.09 -24.90 -9.23
N PRO A 11 -50.87 -24.79 -10.55
CA PRO A 11 -49.66 -24.26 -11.13
C PRO A 11 -49.45 -22.78 -10.82
N ALA A 12 -50.49 -21.96 -10.72
CA ALA A 12 -50.36 -20.56 -10.32
C ALA A 12 -49.87 -20.40 -8.87
N VAL A 13 -50.40 -21.21 -7.95
CA VAL A 13 -49.92 -21.22 -6.55
C VAL A 13 -48.47 -21.68 -6.43
N LEU A 14 -48.04 -22.69 -7.21
CA LEU A 14 -46.66 -23.16 -7.23
C LEU A 14 -45.68 -22.09 -7.76
N VAL A 15 -46.06 -21.37 -8.80
CA VAL A 15 -45.25 -20.25 -9.34
C VAL A 15 -45.14 -19.12 -8.33
N LEU A 16 -46.22 -18.73 -7.67
CA LEU A 16 -46.17 -17.70 -6.60
C LEU A 16 -45.33 -18.13 -5.43
N ALA A 17 -45.42 -19.40 -5.01
CA ALA A 17 -44.60 -19.95 -3.93
C ALA A 17 -43.09 -19.95 -4.31
N ALA A 18 -42.73 -20.29 -5.54
CA ALA A 18 -41.37 -20.27 -6.05
C ALA A 18 -40.79 -18.84 -6.10
N VAL A 19 -41.60 -17.85 -6.58
CA VAL A 19 -41.19 -16.45 -6.58
C VAL A 19 -41.02 -15.90 -5.17
N ALA A 20 -41.92 -16.23 -4.25
CA ALA A 20 -41.79 -15.85 -2.84
C ALA A 20 -40.54 -16.46 -2.18
N ALA A 21 -40.21 -17.73 -2.43
CA ALA A 21 -39.02 -18.40 -1.94
C ALA A 21 -37.75 -17.76 -2.53
N ALA A 22 -37.70 -17.44 -3.81
CA ALA A 22 -36.59 -16.76 -4.45
C ALA A 22 -36.38 -15.35 -3.89
N ALA A 23 -37.47 -14.59 -3.66
CA ALA A 23 -37.39 -13.27 -3.04
C ALA A 23 -36.92 -13.34 -1.58
N ALA A 24 -37.38 -14.31 -0.80
CA ALA A 24 -36.93 -14.56 0.58
C ALA A 24 -35.45 -14.95 0.63
N ALA A 25 -35.01 -15.84 -0.25
CA ALA A 25 -33.60 -16.21 -0.38
C ALA A 25 -32.75 -15.00 -0.77
N TRP A 26 -33.17 -14.20 -1.76
CA TRP A 26 -32.48 -12.98 -2.16
C TRP A 26 -32.37 -11.96 -1.02
N LEU A 27 -33.46 -11.73 -0.26
CA LEU A 27 -33.47 -10.85 0.92
C LEU A 27 -32.57 -11.39 2.01
N PHE A 28 -32.57 -12.71 2.25
CA PHE A 28 -31.70 -13.36 3.22
C PHE A 28 -30.22 -13.21 2.86
N PHE A 29 -29.83 -13.46 1.62
CA PHE A 29 -28.46 -13.27 1.14
C PHE A 29 -28.06 -11.78 1.14
N ARG A 30 -28.98 -10.89 0.78
CA ARG A 30 -28.76 -9.43 0.84
C ARG A 30 -28.58 -8.94 2.27
N LYS A 31 -29.39 -9.47 3.22
CA LYS A 31 -29.27 -9.14 4.66
C LYS A 31 -27.98 -9.71 5.27
N ARG A 32 -27.58 -10.91 4.85
CA ARG A 32 -26.34 -11.55 5.29
C ARG A 32 -25.09 -10.83 4.75
N ARG A 33 -25.14 -10.31 3.52
CA ARG A 33 -24.11 -9.42 2.97
C ARG A 33 -24.04 -8.07 3.70
N ARG A 34 -25.17 -7.52 4.14
CA ARG A 34 -25.20 -6.26 4.91
C ARG A 34 -24.83 -6.43 6.38
N ALA A 35 -25.14 -7.56 7.00
CA ALA A 35 -24.80 -7.84 8.40
C ALA A 35 -23.31 -8.15 8.62
N GLY A 36 -22.54 -8.36 7.55
CA GLY A 36 -21.09 -8.59 7.59
C GLY A 36 -20.27 -7.50 6.90
N ALA A 37 -20.85 -6.33 6.57
CA ALA A 37 -20.07 -5.21 6.08
C ALA A 37 -19.20 -4.70 7.25
N LYS A 38 -17.91 -5.06 7.25
CA LYS A 38 -16.93 -4.41 8.12
C LYS A 38 -17.03 -2.90 7.89
N PRO A 39 -16.86 -2.09 8.94
CA PRO A 39 -16.74 -0.64 8.75
C PRO A 39 -15.64 -0.36 7.72
N ALA A 40 -15.83 0.68 6.92
CA ALA A 40 -14.80 1.11 5.98
C ALA A 40 -13.50 1.41 6.74
N PRO A 41 -12.33 1.03 6.21
CA PRO A 41 -11.07 1.29 6.87
C PRO A 41 -10.86 2.79 7.06
N LEU A 42 -10.35 3.17 8.23
CA LEU A 42 -9.94 4.55 8.47
C LEU A 42 -8.54 4.77 7.92
N VAL A 43 -8.32 5.93 7.31
CA VAL A 43 -7.02 6.28 6.72
C VAL A 43 -6.49 7.56 7.37
N GLY A 44 -5.29 7.46 7.96
CA GLY A 44 -4.49 8.60 8.42
C GLY A 44 -3.40 8.93 7.41
N LYS A 45 -3.08 10.21 7.22
CA LYS A 45 -2.12 10.69 6.23
C LYS A 45 -1.17 11.68 6.87
N LEU A 46 0.11 11.47 6.69
CA LEU A 46 1.20 12.34 7.06
C LEU A 46 2.03 12.63 5.82
N HIS A 47 2.30 13.91 5.55
CA HIS A 47 3.08 14.30 4.36
C HIS A 47 3.66 15.70 4.58
N GLU A 48 4.91 15.75 4.95
CA GLU A 48 5.60 16.96 5.39
C GLU A 48 6.98 17.07 4.75
N GLN A 49 7.38 18.30 4.48
CA GLN A 49 8.63 18.59 3.78
C GLN A 49 9.88 18.39 4.65
N GLY A 50 9.73 18.48 5.98
CA GLY A 50 10.88 18.49 6.89
C GLY A 50 11.77 19.72 6.68
N ALA A 51 13.08 19.52 6.74
CA ALA A 51 14.08 20.58 6.59
C ALA A 51 14.64 20.70 5.16
N ARG A 52 14.09 19.96 4.20
CA ARG A 52 14.51 19.98 2.79
C ARG A 52 13.97 21.21 2.06
N ASP A 53 14.64 21.62 0.98
CA ASP A 53 14.23 22.75 0.12
C ASP A 53 12.95 22.45 -0.67
N SER A 54 12.67 21.18 -0.94
CA SER A 54 11.50 20.72 -1.70
C SER A 54 10.94 19.43 -1.15
N GLN A 55 9.64 19.20 -1.38
CA GLN A 55 8.98 17.94 -1.08
C GLN A 55 9.14 16.98 -2.27
N GLN A 56 9.94 15.94 -2.10
CA GLN A 56 10.20 14.92 -3.11
C GLN A 56 9.42 13.63 -2.89
N ASP A 57 8.81 13.45 -1.71
CA ASP A 57 7.86 12.38 -1.48
C ASP A 57 6.54 12.66 -2.20
N SER A 58 5.84 11.59 -2.55
CA SER A 58 4.47 11.64 -3.05
C SER A 58 3.67 10.46 -2.50
N PHE A 59 2.38 10.66 -2.31
CA PHE A 59 1.48 9.57 -1.95
C PHE A 59 0.12 9.73 -2.58
N SER A 60 -0.64 8.64 -2.64
CA SER A 60 -2.06 8.68 -2.99
C SER A 60 -2.82 7.54 -2.32
N VAL A 61 -4.12 7.77 -2.15
CA VAL A 61 -5.09 6.81 -1.65
C VAL A 61 -6.22 6.77 -2.66
N SER A 62 -6.64 5.58 -3.05
CA SER A 62 -7.74 5.43 -4.03
C SER A 62 -9.05 6.03 -3.53
N PRO A 63 -9.92 6.51 -4.43
CA PRO A 63 -11.25 7.02 -4.08
C PRO A 63 -12.07 5.98 -3.31
N ALA A 64 -12.79 6.41 -2.28
CA ALA A 64 -13.60 5.54 -1.42
C ALA A 64 -14.72 4.82 -2.21
N GLU A 65 -15.19 5.42 -3.30
CA GLU A 65 -16.22 4.86 -4.19
C GLU A 65 -15.77 3.56 -4.87
N LEU A 66 -14.47 3.38 -5.04
CA LEU A 66 -13.88 2.18 -5.66
C LEU A 66 -13.64 1.05 -4.67
N GLU A 67 -13.67 1.32 -3.37
CA GLU A 67 -13.32 0.34 -2.33
C GLU A 67 -14.11 -0.96 -2.44
N ALA A 68 -15.43 -0.86 -2.72
CA ALA A 68 -16.31 -2.03 -2.81
C ALA A 68 -16.01 -2.95 -4.01
N THR A 69 -15.38 -2.45 -5.05
CA THR A 69 -15.11 -3.18 -6.30
C THR A 69 -13.63 -3.45 -6.53
N HIS A 70 -12.79 -2.45 -6.31
CA HIS A 70 -11.35 -2.50 -6.56
C HIS A 70 -10.54 -2.79 -5.29
N GLY A 71 -11.09 -2.48 -4.11
CA GLY A 71 -10.37 -2.41 -2.84
C GLY A 71 -9.80 -1.02 -2.56
N LEU A 72 -9.16 -0.85 -1.40
CA LEU A 72 -8.46 0.36 -1.00
C LEU A 72 -6.99 0.24 -1.40
N LEU A 73 -6.55 1.03 -2.37
CA LEU A 73 -5.14 1.13 -2.77
C LEU A 73 -4.48 2.34 -2.11
N VAL A 74 -3.29 2.11 -1.58
CA VAL A 74 -2.39 3.14 -1.07
C VAL A 74 -1.05 3.03 -1.80
N ALA A 75 -0.51 4.16 -2.24
CA ALA A 75 0.81 4.29 -2.83
C ALA A 75 1.61 5.36 -2.09
N VAL A 76 2.87 5.06 -1.75
CA VAL A 76 3.85 6.03 -1.26
C VAL A 76 5.12 5.88 -2.08
N ALA A 77 5.72 6.99 -2.46
CA ALA A 77 6.90 7.08 -3.31
C ALA A 77 7.82 8.17 -2.76
N ASP A 78 9.08 7.83 -2.55
CA ASP A 78 10.14 8.75 -2.13
C ASP A 78 11.02 9.03 -3.36
N GLY A 79 11.02 10.28 -3.78
CA GLY A 79 11.72 10.72 -4.98
C GLY A 79 13.15 11.09 -4.70
N MET A 80 14.08 10.53 -5.45
CA MET A 80 15.50 10.84 -5.38
C MET A 80 16.02 11.45 -6.67
N GLY A 81 16.84 12.48 -6.55
CA GLY A 81 17.49 13.14 -7.68
C GLY A 81 17.95 14.52 -7.30
N GLY A 82 19.09 14.98 -7.85
CA GLY A 82 19.62 16.32 -7.59
C GLY A 82 18.69 17.43 -8.12
N LEU A 83 18.52 18.45 -7.31
CA LEU A 83 18.03 19.81 -7.58
C LEU A 83 16.57 20.05 -8.05
N SER A 84 15.79 19.14 -8.59
CA SER A 84 14.35 19.39 -8.88
C SER A 84 13.59 18.25 -9.56
N ASP A 85 14.13 17.06 -9.59
CA ASP A 85 13.52 15.99 -10.38
C ASP A 85 12.91 14.87 -9.53
N GLY A 86 13.29 14.77 -8.25
CA GLY A 86 12.73 13.78 -7.33
C GLY A 86 11.23 13.96 -7.15
N ASP A 87 10.77 15.19 -6.97
CA ASP A 87 9.35 15.57 -6.86
C ASP A 87 8.55 15.15 -8.09
N ARG A 88 9.05 15.46 -9.29
CA ARG A 88 8.41 15.10 -10.55
C ARG A 88 8.37 13.60 -10.79
N VAL A 89 9.42 12.89 -10.38
CA VAL A 89 9.52 11.44 -10.55
C VAL A 89 8.54 10.73 -9.63
N SER A 90 8.53 11.05 -8.34
CA SER A 90 7.61 10.44 -7.37
C SER A 90 6.15 10.75 -7.70
N GLN A 91 5.84 12.00 -8.06
CA GLN A 91 4.51 12.41 -8.48
C GLN A 91 4.05 11.68 -9.75
N THR A 92 4.93 11.55 -10.76
CA THR A 92 4.63 10.80 -11.99
C THR A 92 4.36 9.32 -11.68
N ALA A 93 5.15 8.74 -10.79
CA ALA A 93 4.98 7.35 -10.39
C ALA A 93 3.63 7.11 -9.71
N VAL A 94 3.29 7.92 -8.71
CA VAL A 94 2.03 7.83 -7.96
C VAL A 94 0.82 8.11 -8.86
N SER A 95 0.90 9.12 -9.73
CA SER A 95 -0.18 9.43 -10.69
C SER A 95 -0.41 8.26 -11.65
N ALA A 96 0.64 7.68 -12.22
CA ALA A 96 0.53 6.54 -13.13
C ALA A 96 -0.10 5.31 -12.46
N VAL A 97 0.21 5.07 -11.18
CA VAL A 97 -0.43 4.03 -10.37
C VAL A 97 -1.93 4.27 -10.25
N MET A 98 -2.33 5.49 -9.82
CA MET A 98 -3.74 5.80 -9.59
C MET A 98 -4.56 5.81 -10.88
N ASP A 99 -4.05 6.41 -11.96
CA ASP A 99 -4.72 6.41 -13.26
C ASP A 99 -4.95 4.98 -13.76
N SER A 100 -3.91 4.13 -13.64
CA SER A 100 -4.00 2.72 -14.04
C SER A 100 -4.96 1.93 -13.15
N PHE A 101 -5.02 2.20 -11.85
CA PHE A 101 -5.93 1.54 -10.92
C PHE A 101 -7.39 1.92 -11.18
N ILE A 102 -7.65 3.20 -11.43
CA ILE A 102 -9.00 3.72 -11.67
C ILE A 102 -9.54 3.28 -13.03
N CYS A 103 -8.70 3.34 -14.08
CA CYS A 103 -9.10 3.07 -15.47
C CYS A 103 -8.85 1.64 -15.93
N GLY A 104 -8.01 0.89 -15.21
CA GLY A 104 -7.65 -0.50 -15.53
C GLY A 104 -8.66 -1.51 -14.99
N GLY A 105 -8.53 -2.76 -15.41
CA GLY A 105 -9.40 -3.87 -14.98
C GLY A 105 -9.14 -4.39 -13.57
N ALA A 106 -8.72 -3.53 -12.62
CA ALA A 106 -8.34 -3.92 -11.25
C ALA A 106 -9.44 -4.64 -10.46
N ALA A 107 -10.72 -4.41 -10.82
CA ALA A 107 -11.86 -5.10 -10.20
C ALA A 107 -11.83 -6.61 -10.46
N ASP A 108 -11.47 -7.02 -11.69
CA ASP A 108 -11.54 -8.40 -12.17
C ASP A 108 -10.18 -9.11 -12.20
N THR A 109 -9.09 -8.37 -11.93
CA THR A 109 -7.72 -8.89 -11.92
C THR A 109 -7.33 -9.35 -10.50
N PRO A 110 -6.59 -10.47 -10.35
CA PRO A 110 -6.05 -10.88 -9.06
C PRO A 110 -5.21 -9.75 -8.42
N PRO A 111 -5.32 -9.50 -7.11
CA PRO A 111 -4.67 -8.39 -6.43
C PRO A 111 -3.15 -8.34 -6.63
N GLU A 112 -2.48 -9.48 -6.60
CA GLU A 112 -1.04 -9.60 -6.79
C GLU A 112 -0.63 -9.19 -8.22
N GLN A 113 -1.41 -9.61 -9.21
CA GLN A 113 -1.19 -9.22 -10.60
C GLN A 113 -1.49 -7.74 -10.80
N THR A 114 -2.56 -7.22 -10.19
CA THR A 114 -2.89 -5.79 -10.19
C THR A 114 -1.71 -4.96 -9.70
N LEU A 115 -1.14 -5.28 -8.53
CA LEU A 115 0.00 -4.55 -7.97
C LEU A 115 1.22 -4.57 -8.91
N LEU A 116 1.50 -5.70 -9.53
CA LEU A 116 2.62 -5.84 -10.47
C LEU A 116 2.40 -5.01 -11.75
N GLU A 117 1.19 -4.98 -12.28
CA GLU A 117 0.82 -4.16 -13.44
C GLU A 117 0.92 -2.68 -13.13
N LEU A 118 0.44 -2.24 -11.95
CA LEU A 118 0.56 -0.87 -11.47
C LEU A 118 2.03 -0.43 -11.36
N LEU A 119 2.89 -1.27 -10.78
CA LEU A 119 4.32 -0.99 -10.70
C LEU A 119 4.96 -0.86 -12.10
N ARG A 120 4.61 -1.72 -13.03
CA ARG A 120 5.10 -1.66 -14.42
C ARG A 120 4.66 -0.37 -15.11
N CYS A 121 3.41 0.05 -14.91
CA CYS A 121 2.89 1.33 -15.41
C CYS A 121 3.68 2.51 -14.84
N ALA A 122 3.92 2.51 -13.52
CA ALA A 122 4.70 3.55 -12.85
C ALA A 122 6.14 3.61 -13.38
N ASN A 123 6.85 2.48 -13.45
CA ASN A 123 8.22 2.44 -13.96
C ASN A 123 8.31 2.90 -15.42
N SER A 124 7.34 2.50 -16.24
CA SER A 124 7.27 2.94 -17.65
C SER A 124 7.01 4.43 -17.78
N ALA A 125 6.15 5.01 -16.93
CA ALA A 125 5.87 6.45 -16.91
C ALA A 125 7.11 7.25 -16.48
N VAL A 126 7.78 6.81 -15.40
CA VAL A 126 9.02 7.42 -14.90
C VAL A 126 10.14 7.33 -15.94
N ASN A 127 10.38 6.17 -16.54
CA ASN A 127 11.40 6.01 -17.58
C ASN A 127 11.13 6.92 -18.80
N ARG A 128 9.86 7.11 -19.18
CA ARG A 128 9.50 8.06 -20.24
C ARG A 128 9.75 9.53 -19.84
N LEU A 129 9.43 9.89 -18.59
CA LEU A 129 9.71 11.23 -18.06
C LEU A 129 11.20 11.54 -18.09
N LEU A 130 12.03 10.60 -17.66
CA LEU A 130 13.48 10.77 -17.60
C LEU A 130 14.14 10.78 -18.99
N GLY A 131 13.57 10.04 -19.93
CA GLY A 131 14.16 9.83 -21.23
C GLY A 131 15.53 9.14 -21.15
N TYR A 132 16.08 8.76 -22.28
CA TYR A 132 17.28 7.91 -22.34
C TYR A 132 18.50 8.48 -21.59
N ARG A 133 18.62 9.81 -21.52
CA ARG A 133 19.81 10.46 -20.92
C ARG A 133 19.83 10.47 -19.40
N ARG A 134 18.68 10.32 -18.73
CA ARG A 134 18.54 10.50 -17.26
C ARG A 134 18.16 9.22 -16.53
N ILE A 135 17.90 8.14 -17.26
CA ILE A 135 17.71 6.82 -16.68
C ILE A 135 18.90 6.49 -15.78
N GLY A 136 18.64 6.07 -14.55
CA GLY A 136 19.64 5.74 -13.55
C GLY A 136 20.27 6.92 -12.79
N GLN A 137 19.91 8.17 -13.14
CA GLN A 137 20.39 9.38 -12.45
C GLN A 137 19.38 9.96 -11.46
N CYS A 138 18.11 9.75 -11.73
CA CYS A 138 16.99 10.11 -10.86
C CYS A 138 16.05 8.92 -10.77
N GLY A 139 15.28 8.87 -9.72
CA GLY A 139 14.37 7.77 -9.52
C GLY A 139 13.41 7.99 -8.36
N SER A 140 12.70 6.96 -7.99
CA SER A 140 11.84 6.95 -6.82
C SER A 140 11.71 5.55 -6.26
N THR A 141 11.57 5.44 -4.95
CA THR A 141 11.01 4.25 -4.33
C THR A 141 9.55 4.08 -4.72
N MET A 142 8.96 2.94 -4.42
CA MET A 142 7.51 2.73 -4.48
C MET A 142 7.11 1.65 -3.50
N VAL A 143 6.16 1.96 -2.64
CA VAL A 143 5.44 0.97 -1.85
C VAL A 143 3.96 1.05 -2.17
N LEU A 144 3.36 -0.09 -2.46
CA LEU A 144 1.94 -0.26 -2.77
C LEU A 144 1.30 -1.19 -1.76
N GLY A 145 0.16 -0.79 -1.23
CA GLY A 145 -0.68 -1.62 -0.38
C GLY A 145 -2.12 -1.65 -0.92
N LEU A 146 -2.66 -2.84 -1.11
CA LEU A 146 -4.03 -3.07 -1.57
C LEU A 146 -4.80 -3.88 -0.54
N LEU A 147 -5.79 -3.25 0.08
CA LEU A 147 -6.74 -3.93 0.96
C LEU A 147 -7.96 -4.33 0.14
N LYS A 148 -8.15 -5.62 -0.08
CA LYS A 148 -9.27 -6.19 -0.87
C LYS A 148 -9.73 -7.51 -0.25
N ASP A 149 -11.03 -7.71 -0.18
CA ASP A 149 -11.67 -8.96 0.27
C ASP A 149 -11.17 -9.48 1.63
N GLY A 150 -10.88 -8.57 2.57
CA GLY A 150 -10.41 -8.91 3.91
C GLY A 150 -8.96 -9.38 4.00
N CYS A 151 -8.18 -9.15 2.94
CA CYS A 151 -6.75 -9.41 2.87
C CYS A 151 -5.99 -8.14 2.47
N PHE A 152 -4.77 -8.01 2.98
CA PHE A 152 -3.84 -6.97 2.57
C PHE A 152 -2.75 -7.58 1.70
N TYR A 153 -2.58 -7.01 0.53
CA TYR A 153 -1.58 -7.35 -0.49
C TYR A 153 -0.59 -6.19 -0.59
N PHE A 154 0.66 -6.48 -0.82
CA PHE A 154 1.66 -5.42 -0.95
C PHE A 154 2.71 -5.73 -2.00
N LEU A 155 3.35 -4.67 -2.47
CA LEU A 155 4.49 -4.73 -3.37
C LEU A 155 5.39 -3.52 -3.09
N SER A 156 6.71 -3.71 -3.16
CA SER A 156 7.67 -2.63 -2.96
C SER A 156 8.87 -2.68 -3.90
N VAL A 157 9.42 -1.50 -4.15
CA VAL A 157 10.73 -1.26 -4.79
C VAL A 157 11.41 -0.11 -4.07
N GLY A 158 12.66 -0.30 -3.66
CA GLY A 158 13.42 0.68 -2.87
C GLY A 158 13.49 0.32 -1.40
N ASP A 159 13.62 1.31 -0.53
CA ASP A 159 13.80 1.17 0.91
C ASP A 159 12.64 1.72 1.74
N SER A 160 11.65 2.38 1.13
CA SER A 160 10.40 2.71 1.83
C SER A 160 9.76 1.47 2.44
N ARG A 161 9.11 1.62 3.60
CA ARG A 161 8.65 0.48 4.40
C ARG A 161 7.14 0.30 4.40
N ILE A 162 6.75 -0.96 4.51
CA ILE A 162 5.38 -1.39 4.78
C ILE A 162 5.41 -2.17 6.08
N CYS A 163 4.68 -1.71 7.08
CA CYS A 163 4.62 -2.35 8.40
C CYS A 163 3.19 -2.72 8.77
N LEU A 164 3.05 -3.81 9.53
CA LEU A 164 1.83 -4.21 10.23
C LEU A 164 2.02 -3.98 11.73
N TYR A 165 1.11 -3.24 12.34
CA TYR A 165 0.95 -3.18 13.79
C TYR A 165 -0.24 -4.04 14.19
N ARG A 166 0.03 -5.07 14.98
CA ARG A 166 -0.94 -6.05 15.46
C ARG A 166 -0.57 -6.48 16.88
N ASP A 167 -1.53 -6.50 17.79
CA ASP A 167 -1.36 -6.96 19.17
C ASP A 167 -0.16 -6.33 19.91
N GLY A 168 0.07 -5.03 19.69
CA GLY A 168 1.18 -4.29 20.29
C GLY A 168 2.55 -4.51 19.62
N ALA A 169 2.61 -5.28 18.54
CA ALA A 169 3.86 -5.56 17.81
C ALA A 169 3.88 -4.87 16.44
N LEU A 170 4.98 -4.18 16.14
CA LEU A 170 5.26 -3.61 14.82
C LEU A 170 6.15 -4.56 14.02
N THR A 171 5.66 -5.03 12.88
CA THR A 171 6.36 -5.97 12.01
C THR A 171 6.52 -5.36 10.62
N GLN A 172 7.75 -5.25 10.13
CA GLN A 172 8.01 -4.88 8.74
C GLN A 172 7.66 -6.05 7.82
N LEU A 173 6.85 -5.79 6.80
CA LEU A 173 6.36 -6.80 5.85
C LEU A 173 7.26 -6.94 4.62
N ASN A 174 7.79 -5.83 4.11
CA ASN A 174 8.60 -5.81 2.90
C ASN A 174 10.10 -5.83 3.19
N ARG A 175 10.87 -6.22 2.19
CA ARG A 175 12.34 -6.19 2.18
C ARG A 175 12.83 -4.96 1.45
N GLU A 176 13.81 -4.28 2.05
CA GLU A 176 14.43 -3.11 1.45
C GLU A 176 15.41 -3.53 0.33
N HIS A 177 15.44 -2.78 -0.75
CA HIS A 177 16.38 -2.98 -1.86
C HIS A 177 17.58 -2.02 -1.71
N ILE A 178 18.41 -2.29 -0.71
CA ILE A 178 19.63 -1.53 -0.40
C ILE A 178 20.87 -2.41 -0.49
N TYR A 179 22.01 -1.80 -0.77
CA TYR A 179 23.26 -2.52 -0.98
C TYR A 179 23.71 -3.31 0.26
N ARG A 180 23.40 -2.82 1.45
CA ARG A 180 23.65 -3.57 2.69
C ARG A 180 23.01 -4.97 2.66
N ARG A 181 21.81 -5.12 2.12
CA ARG A 181 21.14 -6.42 2.02
C ARG A 181 21.85 -7.39 1.08
N GLU A 182 22.45 -6.88 -0.01
CA GLU A 182 23.26 -7.70 -0.90
C GLU A 182 24.54 -8.18 -0.16
N LEU A 183 25.19 -7.31 0.57
CA LEU A 183 26.37 -7.65 1.37
C LEU A 183 26.06 -8.62 2.52
N GLU A 184 24.91 -8.48 3.19
CA GLU A 184 24.45 -9.41 4.22
C GLU A 184 24.24 -10.82 3.64
N LEU A 185 23.69 -10.94 2.43
CA LEU A 185 23.54 -12.22 1.74
C LEU A 185 24.89 -12.84 1.38
N LEU A 186 25.87 -12.05 0.94
CA LEU A 186 27.23 -12.53 0.70
C LEU A 186 27.87 -13.02 2.00
N ALA A 187 27.71 -12.28 3.10
CA ALA A 187 28.23 -12.68 4.42
C ALA A 187 27.63 -14.00 4.91
N VAL A 188 26.33 -14.24 4.70
CA VAL A 188 25.67 -15.54 5.00
C VAL A 188 26.27 -16.67 4.18
N ASN A 189 26.71 -16.41 2.94
CA ASN A 189 27.37 -17.39 2.06
C ASN A 189 28.87 -17.53 2.34
N GLY A 190 29.41 -16.86 3.37
CA GLY A 190 30.82 -16.94 3.76
C GLY A 190 31.73 -15.90 3.09
N GLU A 191 31.16 -14.92 2.41
CA GLU A 191 31.88 -13.83 1.73
C GLU A 191 31.72 -12.50 2.53
N GLY A 192 32.69 -12.16 3.39
CA GLY A 192 32.62 -10.98 4.25
C GLY A 192 31.90 -11.23 5.59
N SER A 193 31.48 -10.16 6.23
CA SER A 193 30.77 -10.22 7.52
C SER A 193 29.57 -9.26 7.59
N ILE A 194 28.62 -9.56 8.48
CA ILE A 194 27.46 -8.69 8.74
C ILE A 194 27.91 -7.30 9.25
N ALA A 195 28.97 -7.24 10.05
CA ALA A 195 29.51 -5.98 10.55
C ALA A 195 30.10 -5.11 9.43
N GLU A 196 30.82 -5.71 8.48
CA GLU A 196 31.33 -5.02 7.29
C GLU A 196 30.19 -4.55 6.40
N ALA A 197 29.13 -5.36 6.21
CA ALA A 197 27.92 -4.97 5.46
C ALA A 197 27.26 -3.73 6.06
N ALA A 198 27.13 -3.68 7.40
CA ALA A 198 26.51 -2.57 8.10
C ALA A 198 27.33 -1.28 8.05
N SER A 199 28.67 -1.38 8.09
CA SER A 199 29.60 -0.22 8.08
C SER A 199 30.02 0.22 6.67
N HIS A 200 29.58 -0.45 5.62
CA HIS A 200 29.98 -0.14 4.25
C HIS A 200 29.53 1.28 3.84
N PRO A 201 30.37 2.13 3.23
CA PRO A 201 30.02 3.51 2.88
C PRO A 201 28.79 3.67 1.97
N ARG A 202 28.47 2.64 1.19
CA ARG A 202 27.29 2.60 0.30
C ARG A 202 26.17 1.70 0.84
N ALA A 203 26.18 1.34 2.13
CA ALA A 203 25.23 0.41 2.72
C ALA A 203 23.75 0.80 2.44
N ALA A 204 23.44 2.09 2.54
CA ALA A 204 22.11 2.65 2.29
C ALA A 204 21.81 2.90 0.79
N GLY A 205 22.75 2.65 -0.12
CA GLY A 205 22.55 2.90 -1.54
C GLY A 205 21.46 1.96 -2.13
N LEU A 206 20.48 2.53 -2.83
CA LEU A 206 19.42 1.77 -3.46
C LEU A 206 19.95 0.85 -4.58
N THR A 207 19.49 -0.37 -4.61
CA THR A 207 19.84 -1.39 -5.60
C THR A 207 18.70 -1.68 -6.57
N SER A 208 17.48 -1.26 -6.26
CA SER A 208 16.33 -1.28 -7.17
C SER A 208 15.39 -0.10 -6.88
N TYR A 209 15.00 0.64 -7.91
CA TYR A 209 14.14 1.83 -7.82
C TYR A 209 13.51 2.15 -9.18
N LEU A 210 12.40 2.89 -9.20
CA LEU A 210 11.78 3.37 -10.44
C LEU A 210 12.69 4.38 -11.13
N GLY A 211 12.82 4.28 -12.44
CA GLY A 211 13.69 5.17 -13.22
C GLY A 211 15.10 4.64 -13.47
N MET A 212 15.44 3.45 -12.97
CA MET A 212 16.71 2.78 -13.30
C MET A 212 16.67 2.03 -14.65
N GLY A 213 15.55 2.11 -15.36
CA GLY A 213 15.29 1.32 -16.56
C GLY A 213 14.56 0.04 -16.20
N GLN A 214 15.23 -1.10 -16.29
CA GLN A 214 14.70 -2.38 -15.84
C GLN A 214 14.92 -2.52 -14.31
N LEU A 215 13.86 -2.87 -13.58
CA LEU A 215 13.95 -3.12 -12.15
C LEU A 215 14.77 -4.37 -11.87
N LYS A 216 15.71 -4.28 -10.94
CA LYS A 216 16.56 -5.39 -10.54
C LYS A 216 15.85 -6.32 -9.56
N TYR A 217 15.16 -5.73 -8.59
CA TYR A 217 14.41 -6.42 -7.55
C TYR A 217 13.02 -5.81 -7.42
N ILE A 218 12.07 -6.66 -7.10
CA ILE A 218 10.69 -6.30 -6.71
C ILE A 218 10.39 -7.21 -5.51
N ASP A 219 9.96 -6.64 -4.40
CA ASP A 219 9.47 -7.42 -3.27
C ASP A 219 7.94 -7.43 -3.28
N GLN A 220 7.39 -8.61 -3.34
CA GLN A 220 5.95 -8.86 -3.29
C GLN A 220 5.71 -9.93 -2.24
N GLY A 221 4.70 -9.74 -1.39
CA GLY A 221 4.37 -10.74 -0.38
C GLY A 221 4.11 -12.12 -1.00
N ASP A 222 4.71 -13.15 -0.43
CA ASP A 222 4.53 -14.54 -0.89
C ASP A 222 3.08 -15.03 -0.72
N ALA A 223 2.33 -14.42 0.19
CA ALA A 223 0.92 -14.68 0.46
C ALA A 223 0.23 -13.42 0.99
N PRO A 224 -1.09 -13.28 0.77
CA PRO A 224 -1.85 -12.17 1.32
C PRO A 224 -1.89 -12.21 2.85
N VAL A 225 -1.77 -11.06 3.49
CA VAL A 225 -1.94 -10.93 4.93
C VAL A 225 -3.43 -10.86 5.25
N ARG A 226 -3.95 -11.87 5.95
CA ARG A 226 -5.34 -11.84 6.42
C ARG A 226 -5.51 -10.70 7.43
N VAL A 227 -6.48 -9.83 7.17
CA VAL A 227 -6.79 -8.68 8.02
C VAL A 227 -7.62 -9.09 9.22
N LEU A 228 -7.19 -8.68 10.41
CA LEU A 228 -7.91 -8.82 11.66
C LEU A 228 -8.44 -7.46 12.12
N GLU A 229 -9.45 -7.46 12.98
CA GLU A 229 -9.94 -6.25 13.62
C GLU A 229 -8.85 -5.64 14.51
N GLY A 230 -8.62 -4.35 14.37
CA GLY A 230 -7.59 -3.63 15.12
C GLY A 230 -6.22 -3.60 14.44
N ASP A 231 -6.03 -4.30 13.31
CA ASP A 231 -4.79 -4.17 12.52
C ASP A 231 -4.59 -2.74 12.01
N ARG A 232 -3.34 -2.33 11.96
CA ARG A 232 -2.93 -1.11 11.27
C ARG A 232 -1.79 -1.41 10.31
N PHE A 233 -1.99 -1.07 9.06
CA PHE A 233 -0.93 -1.12 8.05
C PHE A 233 -0.38 0.29 7.85
N VAL A 234 0.94 0.41 7.80
CA VAL A 234 1.62 1.70 7.59
C VAL A 234 2.56 1.58 6.40
N LEU A 235 2.37 2.44 5.42
CA LEU A 235 3.28 2.64 4.31
C LEU A 235 4.00 3.95 4.54
N MET A 236 5.35 3.97 4.54
CA MET A 236 6.11 5.16 4.90
C MET A 236 7.44 5.27 4.15
N SER A 237 7.85 6.52 3.90
CA SER A 237 9.19 6.86 3.42
C SER A 237 10.22 6.79 4.54
N ASP A 238 11.49 6.87 4.18
CA ASP A 238 12.61 6.74 5.10
C ASP A 238 12.69 7.89 6.12
N GLY A 239 12.23 9.09 5.78
CA GLY A 239 12.17 10.22 6.70
C GLY A 239 11.29 9.98 7.93
N VAL A 240 10.35 9.02 7.89
CA VAL A 240 9.55 8.62 9.06
C VAL A 240 10.33 7.66 9.96
N TYR A 241 10.78 6.53 9.41
CA TYR A 241 11.41 5.48 10.22
C TYR A 241 12.87 5.77 10.62
N ASN A 242 13.50 6.75 9.97
CA ASN A 242 14.79 7.29 10.41
C ASN A 242 14.61 8.30 11.56
N ALA A 243 13.46 8.98 11.62
CA ALA A 243 13.16 9.94 12.67
C ALA A 243 12.54 9.29 13.92
N LEU A 244 11.72 8.27 13.77
CA LEU A 244 10.98 7.65 14.86
C LEU A 244 11.51 6.25 15.19
N SER A 245 11.70 5.99 16.47
CA SER A 245 11.96 4.63 16.96
C SER A 245 10.75 3.72 16.79
N ALA A 246 10.98 2.39 16.80
CA ALA A 246 9.91 1.41 16.76
C ALA A 246 8.89 1.57 17.92
N SER A 247 9.36 2.04 19.10
CA SER A 247 8.50 2.32 20.25
C SER A 247 7.61 3.53 20.03
N GLU A 248 8.12 4.61 19.46
CA GLU A 248 7.34 5.81 19.13
C GLU A 248 6.30 5.53 18.04
N LEU A 249 6.70 4.81 16.99
CA LEU A 249 5.79 4.33 15.96
C LEU A 249 4.69 3.45 16.56
N GLY A 250 5.06 2.50 17.41
CA GLY A 250 4.10 1.62 18.08
C GLY A 250 3.10 2.41 18.92
N SER A 251 3.57 3.35 19.75
CA SER A 251 2.72 4.20 20.58
C SER A 251 1.75 5.07 19.76
N ALA A 252 2.23 5.62 18.64
CA ALA A 252 1.35 6.37 17.74
C ALA A 252 0.27 5.46 17.12
N LEU A 253 0.62 4.23 16.75
CA LEU A 253 -0.28 3.27 16.12
C LEU A 253 -1.33 2.66 17.07
N GLU A 254 -1.26 2.91 18.37
CA GLU A 254 -2.36 2.59 19.31
C GLU A 254 -3.58 3.50 19.11
N LEU A 255 -3.37 4.69 18.57
CA LEU A 255 -4.42 5.67 18.30
C LEU A 255 -5.22 5.31 17.04
N SER A 256 -6.28 6.05 16.75
CA SER A 256 -6.96 5.95 15.45
C SER A 256 -6.04 6.37 14.31
N ALA A 257 -6.26 5.88 13.08
CA ALA A 257 -5.36 6.15 11.96
C ALA A 257 -5.10 7.66 11.72
N PRO A 258 -6.09 8.57 11.77
CA PRO A 258 -5.83 10.01 11.67
C PRO A 258 -5.03 10.57 12.85
N GLU A 259 -5.32 10.12 14.09
CA GLU A 259 -4.59 10.55 15.29
C GLU A 259 -3.15 9.98 15.29
N ALA A 260 -2.96 8.76 14.80
CA ALA A 260 -1.64 8.16 14.63
C ALA A 260 -0.75 8.99 13.71
N ALA A 261 -1.28 9.41 12.55
CA ALA A 261 -0.57 10.29 11.63
C ALA A 261 -0.18 11.63 12.28
N ALA A 262 -1.10 12.24 13.02
CA ALA A 262 -0.83 13.48 13.75
C ALA A 262 0.18 13.28 14.90
N ALA A 263 0.13 12.16 15.61
CA ALA A 263 1.08 11.84 16.68
C ALA A 263 2.51 11.61 16.13
N MET A 264 2.63 10.92 14.99
CA MET A 264 3.92 10.75 14.29
C MET A 264 4.50 12.12 13.89
N ASP A 265 3.69 13.01 13.29
CA ASP A 265 4.12 14.36 12.93
C ASP A 265 4.61 15.16 14.14
N ALA A 266 3.84 15.14 15.23
CA ALA A 266 4.21 15.83 16.45
C ALA A 266 5.51 15.28 17.06
N ALA A 267 5.72 13.96 17.03
CA ALA A 267 6.92 13.34 17.56
C ALA A 267 8.15 13.68 16.69
N ILE A 268 8.04 13.63 15.36
CA ILE A 268 9.13 14.02 14.44
C ILE A 268 9.51 15.48 14.66
N LYS A 269 8.54 16.38 14.72
CA LYS A 269 8.76 17.81 14.97
C LYS A 269 9.40 18.06 16.34
N ALA A 270 9.07 17.26 17.36
CA ALA A 270 9.65 17.38 18.69
C ALA A 270 11.14 16.98 18.77
N HIS A 271 11.62 16.16 17.84
CA HIS A 271 13.05 15.83 17.74
C HIS A 271 13.90 17.01 17.23
N ASP A 272 13.30 17.99 16.56
CA ASP A 272 13.93 19.21 16.05
C ASP A 272 15.26 18.96 15.29
N TRP A 273 15.25 17.96 14.42
CA TRP A 273 16.46 17.60 13.67
C TRP A 273 16.72 18.57 12.53
N PRO A 274 17.90 19.23 12.50
CA PRO A 274 18.20 20.22 11.45
C PRO A 274 18.24 19.67 10.03
N GLY A 275 18.42 18.37 9.89
CA GLY A 275 18.50 17.65 8.61
C GLY A 275 17.32 16.73 8.34
N GLN A 276 16.15 16.95 8.98
CA GLN A 276 14.96 16.12 8.77
C GLN A 276 14.59 16.02 7.30
N ASP A 277 14.52 14.82 6.79
CA ASP A 277 14.09 14.55 5.42
C ASP A 277 12.61 14.82 5.19
N ASN A 278 12.19 14.80 3.94
CA ASN A 278 10.78 14.66 3.62
C ASN A 278 10.25 13.41 4.34
N TYR A 279 9.06 13.49 4.91
CA TYR A 279 8.49 12.35 5.62
C TYR A 279 7.02 12.16 5.32
N THR A 280 6.71 10.97 4.85
CA THR A 280 5.37 10.59 4.40
C THR A 280 4.98 9.26 5.00
N ALA A 281 3.79 9.20 5.57
CA ALA A 281 3.18 7.95 6.03
C ALA A 281 1.69 7.91 5.72
N VAL A 282 1.19 6.75 5.33
CA VAL A 282 -0.24 6.47 5.25
C VAL A 282 -0.56 5.30 6.16
N VAL A 283 -1.45 5.53 7.11
CA VAL A 283 -1.92 4.53 8.08
C VAL A 283 -3.30 4.05 7.65
N ILE A 284 -3.47 2.74 7.52
CA ILE A 284 -4.76 2.08 7.25
C ILE A 284 -5.16 1.33 8.51
N GLN A 285 -6.26 1.71 9.13
CA GLN A 285 -6.84 1.00 10.28
C GLN A 285 -8.00 0.13 9.84
N CYS A 286 -7.98 -1.14 10.23
CA CYS A 286 -8.97 -2.15 9.86
C CYS A 286 -9.88 -2.55 11.01
#